data_fbe4e0e470bc6ca405252fd17d2612a3
#
_entry.id   fbe4e0e470bc6ca405252fd17d2612a3
#
_cell.length_a   1.000
_cell.length_b   1.000
_cell.length_c   1.000
_cell.angle_alpha   90.00
_cell.angle_beta   90.00
_cell.angle_gamma   90.00
#
_symmetry.space_group_name_H-M   'P 1'
#
loop_
_entity.id
_entity.type
_entity.pdbx_description
1 polymer ?
#
loop_
_entity_poly.entity_id
_entity_poly.type
_entity_poly.pdbx_seq_one_letter_code
_entity_poly.pdbx_strand_id
1 'polypeptide(L)'
;MARPAAIVVARGVDYFPGFLDRAEQEALREEIRAILTEAPLYRARMPQTGKPFSVRMSNCGPLGWVSDERGYRYQPTHPETGRPWPPMPARLIEAWRLLAPDAPPPEACLINFYDAKARMGLHQDRDEQELSAPVLSVSLGDSALFRLGGSKRSDPTRSFWLQSGDALTLGGPARLAFHGVERIAAGATTLFSQGGRINLTLRRVTRALAGEAGKPRV
;
A
#
# COMPACT_ATOMS: atom_id res chain seq x y z
N MET A 1 4.38 20.70 -5.58
CA MET A 1 5.32 20.11 -6.58
C MET A 1 4.52 19.67 -7.81
N ALA A 2 5.15 19.66 -9.00
CA ALA A 2 4.51 19.12 -10.21
C ALA A 2 4.46 17.57 -10.11
N ARG A 3 3.42 16.97 -10.73
CA ARG A 3 3.33 15.51 -10.83
C ARG A 3 4.55 14.97 -11.60
N PRO A 4 5.30 14.00 -11.06
CA PRO A 4 6.43 13.42 -11.76
C PRO A 4 5.98 12.65 -13.01
N ALA A 5 6.90 12.49 -13.97
CA ALA A 5 6.64 11.70 -15.16
C ALA A 5 6.45 10.22 -14.79
N ALA A 6 5.36 9.63 -15.26
CA ALA A 6 5.07 8.22 -15.06
C ALA A 6 5.60 7.36 -16.21
N ILE A 7 6.05 6.16 -15.91
CA ILE A 7 6.20 5.09 -16.89
C ILE A 7 4.90 4.29 -16.90
N VAL A 8 4.15 4.32 -18.01
CA VAL A 8 2.94 3.53 -18.17
C VAL A 8 3.31 2.06 -18.36
N VAL A 9 3.20 1.28 -17.31
CA VAL A 9 3.51 -0.16 -17.32
C VAL A 9 2.40 -0.96 -18.03
N ALA A 10 1.14 -0.61 -17.76
CA ALA A 10 -0.06 -1.09 -18.43
C ALA A 10 -1.14 -0.01 -18.39
N ARG A 11 -2.20 -0.17 -19.16
CA ARG A 11 -3.35 0.74 -19.08
C ARG A 11 -3.93 0.74 -17.65
N GLY A 12 -3.83 1.89 -16.98
CA GLY A 12 -4.25 2.07 -15.58
C GLY A 12 -3.19 1.68 -14.54
N VAL A 13 -1.94 1.43 -14.97
CA VAL A 13 -0.80 1.17 -14.08
C VAL A 13 0.31 2.16 -14.40
N ASP A 14 0.47 3.15 -13.54
CA ASP A 14 1.53 4.15 -13.66
C ASP A 14 2.63 3.85 -12.62
N TYR A 15 3.87 3.80 -13.07
CA TYR A 15 5.05 3.56 -12.28
C TYR A 15 5.91 4.82 -12.22
N PHE A 16 6.35 5.19 -11.03
CA PHE A 16 7.13 6.38 -10.73
C PHE A 16 8.44 5.94 -10.06
N PRO A 17 9.49 5.62 -10.85
CA PRO A 17 10.78 5.23 -10.31
C PRO A 17 11.43 6.39 -9.55
N GLY A 18 11.97 6.10 -8.36
CA GLY A 18 12.65 7.09 -7.53
C GLY A 18 11.76 8.26 -7.11
N PHE A 19 10.46 8.03 -6.91
CA PHE A 19 9.49 9.05 -6.49
C PHE A 19 9.91 9.76 -5.20
N LEU A 20 10.46 9.02 -4.24
CA LEU A 20 11.09 9.57 -3.05
C LEU A 20 12.60 9.49 -3.18
N ASP A 21 13.29 10.60 -2.97
CA ASP A 21 14.74 10.60 -2.83
C ASP A 21 15.20 9.94 -1.53
N ARG A 22 16.50 9.80 -1.32
CA ARG A 22 17.06 9.12 -0.16
C ARG A 22 16.68 9.80 1.17
N ALA A 23 16.71 11.12 1.21
CA ALA A 23 16.39 11.89 2.43
C ALA A 23 14.91 11.76 2.78
N GLU A 24 14.03 11.77 1.77
CA GLU A 24 12.60 11.56 1.92
C GLU A 24 12.27 10.14 2.41
N GLN A 25 12.98 9.13 1.90
CA GLN A 25 12.85 7.75 2.36
C GLN A 25 13.28 7.60 3.82
N GLU A 26 14.37 8.23 4.24
CA GLU A 26 14.85 8.21 5.62
C GLU A 26 13.88 8.89 6.57
N ALA A 27 13.35 10.05 6.19
CA ALA A 27 12.35 10.75 6.98
C ALA A 27 11.06 9.92 7.12
N LEU A 28 10.55 9.35 6.01
CA LEU A 28 9.36 8.50 6.04
C LEU A 28 9.58 7.22 6.86
N ARG A 29 10.80 6.63 6.82
CA ARG A 29 11.17 5.51 7.67
C ARG A 29 11.00 5.82 9.16
N GLU A 30 11.45 7.00 9.62
CA GLU A 30 11.32 7.39 11.03
C GLU A 30 9.86 7.63 11.41
N GLU A 31 9.05 8.25 10.52
CA GLU A 31 7.61 8.41 10.74
C GLU A 31 6.91 7.04 10.87
N ILE A 32 7.23 6.08 9.98
CA ILE A 32 6.68 4.72 10.07
C ILE A 32 7.17 4.00 11.33
N ARG A 33 8.42 4.19 11.74
CA ARG A 33 8.93 3.63 13.01
C ARG A 33 8.11 4.12 14.22
N ALA A 34 7.80 5.40 14.29
CA ALA A 34 6.96 5.97 15.33
C ALA A 34 5.54 5.36 15.30
N ILE A 35 4.93 5.26 14.12
CA ILE A 35 3.63 4.58 13.95
C ILE A 35 3.66 3.15 14.48
N LEU A 36 4.71 2.39 14.16
CA LEU A 36 4.84 0.99 14.59
C LEU A 36 5.11 0.84 16.11
N THR A 37 5.49 1.90 16.80
CA THR A 37 5.56 1.92 18.28
C THR A 37 4.15 1.94 18.88
N GLU A 38 3.22 2.66 18.26
CA GLU A 38 1.83 2.79 18.74
C GLU A 38 0.93 1.68 18.21
N ALA A 39 1.12 1.29 16.94
CA ALA A 39 0.41 0.23 16.24
C ALA A 39 1.39 -0.83 15.74
N PRO A 40 1.80 -1.80 16.60
CA PRO A 40 2.82 -2.78 16.26
C PRO A 40 2.47 -3.66 15.07
N LEU A 41 3.52 -4.18 14.39
CA LEU A 41 3.32 -5.17 13.34
C LEU A 41 2.72 -6.46 13.90
N TYR A 42 1.60 -6.90 13.35
CA TYR A 42 0.95 -8.17 13.66
C TYR A 42 0.89 -9.10 12.45
N ARG A 43 0.51 -10.35 12.65
CA ARG A 43 0.28 -11.31 11.56
C ARG A 43 -1.21 -11.52 11.36
N ALA A 44 -1.75 -10.95 10.30
CA ALA A 44 -3.10 -11.25 9.85
C ALA A 44 -3.23 -12.74 9.50
N ARG A 45 -4.45 -13.29 9.56
CA ARG A 45 -4.74 -14.69 9.26
C ARG A 45 -5.73 -14.81 8.11
N MET A 46 -5.55 -15.84 7.30
CA MET A 46 -6.48 -16.17 6.20
C MET A 46 -7.82 -16.66 6.81
N PRO A 47 -8.96 -16.07 6.43
CA PRO A 47 -10.25 -16.40 7.08
C PRO A 47 -10.64 -17.86 6.98
N GLN A 48 -10.42 -18.48 5.81
CA GLN A 48 -10.85 -19.86 5.56
C GLN A 48 -9.96 -20.92 6.21
N THR A 49 -8.67 -20.64 6.41
CA THR A 49 -7.69 -21.65 6.83
C THR A 49 -7.05 -21.36 8.18
N GLY A 50 -7.22 -20.15 8.71
CA GLY A 50 -6.55 -19.67 9.92
C GLY A 50 -5.03 -19.52 9.77
N LYS A 51 -4.44 -19.84 8.61
CA LYS A 51 -3.00 -19.74 8.38
C LYS A 51 -2.54 -18.29 8.42
N PRO A 52 -1.45 -17.96 9.12
CA PRO A 52 -0.93 -16.60 9.12
C PRO A 52 -0.34 -16.25 7.75
N PHE A 53 -0.46 -14.99 7.37
CA PHE A 53 0.29 -14.44 6.25
C PHE A 53 1.80 -14.47 6.55
N SER A 54 2.65 -14.61 5.53
CA SER A 54 4.10 -14.48 5.67
C SER A 54 4.53 -13.03 5.91
N VAL A 55 3.69 -12.09 5.49
CA VAL A 55 3.87 -10.64 5.67
C VAL A 55 3.36 -10.23 7.03
N ARG A 56 4.11 -9.40 7.76
CA ARG A 56 3.63 -8.72 8.95
C ARG A 56 3.01 -7.39 8.55
N MET A 57 1.93 -7.00 9.22
CA MET A 57 1.12 -5.87 8.82
C MET A 57 0.85 -4.91 9.96
N SER A 58 0.63 -3.66 9.65
CA SER A 58 0.02 -2.64 10.47
C SER A 58 -0.72 -1.66 9.57
N ASN A 59 -1.31 -0.62 10.15
CA ASN A 59 -1.99 0.42 9.39
C ASN A 59 -1.77 1.80 10.02
N CYS A 60 -2.04 2.84 9.24
CA CYS A 60 -2.26 4.19 9.72
C CYS A 60 -3.38 4.87 8.90
N GLY A 61 -4.01 5.89 9.48
CA GLY A 61 -5.17 6.58 8.92
C GLY A 61 -6.45 6.27 9.69
N PRO A 62 -7.60 6.86 9.27
CA PRO A 62 -8.89 6.64 9.92
C PRO A 62 -9.34 5.19 9.98
N LEU A 63 -8.97 4.40 8.96
CA LEU A 63 -9.30 2.99 8.82
C LEU A 63 -8.05 2.16 8.56
N GLY A 64 -8.07 0.89 8.96
CA GLY A 64 -7.02 -0.07 8.65
C GLY A 64 -7.61 -1.40 8.20
N TRP A 65 -6.98 -2.00 7.19
CA TRP A 65 -7.34 -3.32 6.71
C TRP A 65 -6.89 -4.40 7.70
N VAL A 66 -7.79 -5.30 8.03
CA VAL A 66 -7.54 -6.43 8.92
C VAL A 66 -8.13 -7.72 8.34
N SER A 67 -7.55 -8.85 8.76
CA SER A 67 -8.00 -10.19 8.36
C SER A 67 -7.85 -11.18 9.51
N ASP A 68 -8.94 -11.85 9.85
CA ASP A 68 -9.04 -12.92 10.82
C ASP A 68 -10.17 -13.89 10.41
N GLU A 69 -10.63 -14.76 11.30
CA GLU A 69 -11.72 -15.69 11.07
C GLU A 69 -13.06 -15.03 10.67
N ARG A 70 -13.25 -13.74 11.02
CA ARG A 70 -14.42 -12.95 10.65
C ARG A 70 -14.35 -12.38 9.22
N GLY A 71 -13.28 -12.65 8.49
CA GLY A 71 -13.11 -12.21 7.12
C GLY A 71 -12.17 -11.00 6.97
N TYR A 72 -12.13 -10.51 5.74
CA TYR A 72 -11.43 -9.27 5.37
C TYR A 72 -12.32 -8.07 5.62
N ARG A 73 -11.78 -7.02 6.24
CA ARG A 73 -12.54 -5.79 6.53
C ARG A 73 -11.64 -4.61 6.83
N TYR A 74 -12.23 -3.43 6.80
CA TYR A 74 -11.66 -2.21 7.34
C TYR A 74 -12.26 -1.91 8.71
N GLN A 75 -11.41 -1.52 9.68
CA GLN A 75 -11.84 -1.11 11.01
C GLN A 75 -10.96 0.03 11.56
N PRO A 76 -11.48 0.84 12.51
CA PRO A 76 -10.75 2.02 13.02
C PRO A 76 -9.67 1.68 14.06
N THR A 77 -9.56 0.42 14.50
CA THR A 77 -8.67 0.04 15.60
C THR A 77 -7.76 -1.13 15.25
N HIS A 78 -6.59 -1.15 15.87
CA HIS A 78 -5.63 -2.24 15.76
C HIS A 78 -6.22 -3.54 16.37
N PRO A 79 -6.12 -4.71 15.70
CA PRO A 79 -6.81 -5.93 16.12
C PRO A 79 -6.31 -6.53 17.43
N GLU A 80 -5.05 -6.30 17.80
CA GLU A 80 -4.46 -6.87 19.03
C GLU A 80 -4.44 -5.88 20.19
N THR A 81 -4.26 -4.57 19.93
CA THR A 81 -4.18 -3.56 21.00
C THR A 81 -5.50 -2.87 21.28
N GLY A 82 -6.47 -2.91 20.33
CA GLY A 82 -7.75 -2.20 20.40
C GLY A 82 -7.63 -0.67 20.27
N ARG A 83 -6.42 -0.12 20.13
CA ARG A 83 -6.19 1.32 19.98
C ARG A 83 -6.55 1.79 18.57
N PRO A 84 -6.98 3.05 18.41
CA PRO A 84 -7.11 3.66 17.09
C PRO A 84 -5.79 3.59 16.31
N TRP A 85 -5.89 3.53 14.98
CA TRP A 85 -4.71 3.62 14.13
C TRP A 85 -4.09 5.02 14.25
N PRO A 86 -2.75 5.13 14.28
CA PRO A 86 -2.08 6.43 14.23
C PRO A 86 -2.40 7.20 12.94
N PRO A 87 -2.28 8.53 12.94
CA PRO A 87 -2.52 9.33 11.75
C PRO A 87 -1.55 8.97 10.60
N MET A 88 -2.02 9.16 9.38
CA MET A 88 -1.20 8.94 8.18
C MET A 88 -0.16 10.07 8.05
N PRO A 89 1.11 9.77 7.75
CA PRO A 89 2.14 10.77 7.50
C PRO A 89 1.73 11.79 6.44
N ALA A 90 2.00 13.08 6.70
CA ALA A 90 1.63 14.16 5.79
C ALA A 90 2.21 13.98 4.39
N ARG A 91 3.45 13.45 4.28
CA ARG A 91 4.09 13.16 2.98
C ARG A 91 3.38 12.07 2.18
N LEU A 92 2.70 11.12 2.82
CA LEU A 92 1.87 10.12 2.11
C LEU A 92 0.57 10.75 1.60
N ILE A 93 -0.02 11.66 2.34
CA ILE A 93 -1.18 12.46 1.89
C ILE A 93 -0.77 13.33 0.68
N GLU A 94 0.43 13.93 0.72
CA GLU A 94 0.99 14.70 -0.40
C GLU A 94 1.21 13.80 -1.63
N ALA A 95 1.83 12.62 -1.45
CA ALA A 95 1.99 11.65 -2.51
C ALA A 95 0.64 11.27 -3.16
N TRP A 96 -0.39 11.05 -2.35
CA TRP A 96 -1.73 10.79 -2.87
C TRP A 96 -2.28 11.95 -3.69
N ARG A 97 -2.16 13.19 -3.21
CA ARG A 97 -2.62 14.39 -3.95
C ARG A 97 -1.92 14.56 -5.29
N LEU A 98 -0.63 14.21 -5.36
CA LEU A 98 0.16 14.30 -6.59
C LEU A 98 -0.16 13.18 -7.58
N LEU A 99 -0.34 11.95 -7.11
CA LEU A 99 -0.42 10.76 -7.97
C LEU A 99 -1.87 10.29 -8.21
N ALA A 100 -2.82 10.74 -7.40
CA ALA A 100 -4.25 10.46 -7.51
C ALA A 100 -5.09 11.74 -7.34
N PRO A 101 -4.83 12.82 -8.13
CA PRO A 101 -5.39 14.16 -7.90
C PRO A 101 -6.91 14.21 -7.97
N ASP A 102 -7.52 13.36 -8.78
CA ASP A 102 -8.97 13.32 -8.99
C ASP A 102 -9.70 12.43 -7.96
N ALA A 103 -8.96 11.74 -7.09
CA ALA A 103 -9.53 10.85 -6.10
C ALA A 103 -9.79 11.58 -4.76
N PRO A 104 -10.86 11.23 -4.03
CA PRO A 104 -11.04 11.68 -2.66
C PRO A 104 -9.85 11.30 -1.77
N PRO A 105 -9.62 12.01 -0.64
CA PRO A 105 -8.52 11.70 0.27
C PRO A 105 -8.49 10.23 0.70
N PRO A 106 -7.30 9.63 0.90
CA PRO A 106 -7.18 8.24 1.34
C PRO A 106 -7.64 8.12 2.80
N GLU A 107 -8.22 6.97 3.14
CA GLU A 107 -8.68 6.67 4.50
C GLU A 107 -7.85 5.60 5.19
N ALA A 108 -7.12 4.81 4.42
CA ALA A 108 -6.28 3.75 4.95
C ALA A 108 -4.92 3.74 4.27
N CYS A 109 -3.88 3.48 5.05
CA CYS A 109 -2.56 3.11 4.55
C CYS A 109 -2.16 1.79 5.23
N LEU A 110 -2.21 0.69 4.48
CA LEU A 110 -1.72 -0.61 4.94
C LEU A 110 -0.19 -0.63 4.89
N ILE A 111 0.44 -0.92 6.01
CA ILE A 111 1.89 -1.05 6.17
C ILE A 111 2.22 -2.54 6.12
N ASN A 112 2.81 -3.00 5.03
CA ASN A 112 3.25 -4.38 4.83
C ASN A 112 4.75 -4.49 5.03
N PHE A 113 5.20 -5.26 6.02
CA PHE A 113 6.61 -5.58 6.22
C PHE A 113 6.93 -6.98 5.68
N TYR A 114 7.90 -7.03 4.77
CA TYR A 114 8.44 -8.24 4.18
C TYR A 114 9.86 -8.50 4.69
N ASP A 115 10.11 -9.63 5.31
CA ASP A 115 11.45 -10.17 5.45
C ASP A 115 11.90 -10.85 4.14
N ALA A 116 13.12 -11.36 4.08
CA ALA A 116 13.70 -11.97 2.89
C ALA A 116 12.91 -13.20 2.35
N LYS A 117 12.10 -13.83 3.21
CA LYS A 117 11.31 -15.05 2.87
C LYS A 117 9.84 -14.74 2.62
N ALA A 118 9.40 -13.54 2.98
CA ALA A 118 8.00 -13.15 2.84
C ALA A 118 7.61 -12.93 1.38
N ARG A 119 6.37 -13.30 1.07
CA ARG A 119 5.77 -13.11 -0.27
C ARG A 119 4.28 -12.85 -0.14
N MET A 120 3.71 -12.26 -1.17
CA MET A 120 2.27 -12.06 -1.30
C MET A 120 1.82 -12.71 -2.61
N GLY A 121 0.95 -13.71 -2.51
CA GLY A 121 0.36 -14.36 -3.69
C GLY A 121 -0.48 -13.37 -4.51
N LEU A 122 -0.81 -13.77 -5.73
CA LEU A 122 -1.71 -12.97 -6.58
C LEU A 122 -3.06 -12.75 -5.87
N HIS A 123 -3.45 -11.49 -5.72
CA HIS A 123 -4.71 -11.04 -5.12
C HIS A 123 -5.21 -9.79 -5.82
N GLN A 124 -6.40 -9.37 -5.47
CA GLN A 124 -7.00 -8.11 -5.89
C GLN A 124 -7.30 -7.29 -4.64
N ASP A 125 -7.09 -5.98 -4.69
CA ASP A 125 -7.57 -5.02 -3.70
C ASP A 125 -9.04 -4.70 -4.03
N ARG A 126 -9.97 -5.37 -3.36
CA ARG A 126 -11.42 -5.31 -3.67
C ARG A 126 -12.32 -5.19 -2.45
N ASP A 127 -11.73 -4.98 -1.28
CA ASP A 127 -12.48 -4.90 -0.02
C ASP A 127 -12.98 -3.47 0.25
N GLU A 128 -12.64 -2.51 -0.61
CA GLU A 128 -13.07 -1.13 -0.57
C GLU A 128 -14.46 -0.97 -1.22
N GLN A 129 -15.25 -0.02 -0.71
CA GLN A 129 -16.51 0.39 -1.33
C GLN A 129 -16.27 1.35 -2.52
N GLU A 130 -15.15 2.13 -2.47
CA GLU A 130 -14.79 3.13 -3.49
C GLU A 130 -13.73 2.57 -4.44
N LEU A 131 -14.20 1.88 -5.47
CA LEU A 131 -13.34 1.27 -6.48
C LEU A 131 -12.98 2.21 -7.65
N SER A 132 -13.55 3.41 -7.72
CA SER A 132 -13.16 4.41 -8.72
C SER A 132 -11.83 5.07 -8.36
N ALA A 133 -11.51 5.18 -7.06
CA ALA A 133 -10.22 5.66 -6.59
C ALA A 133 -9.11 4.62 -6.83
N PRO A 134 -7.91 5.06 -7.22
CA PRO A 134 -6.79 4.14 -7.43
C PRO A 134 -6.27 3.58 -6.10
N VAL A 135 -5.44 2.55 -6.19
CA VAL A 135 -4.53 2.15 -5.12
C VAL A 135 -3.18 2.81 -5.38
N LEU A 136 -2.60 3.46 -4.38
CA LEU A 136 -1.24 3.99 -4.44
C LEU A 136 -0.34 3.15 -3.54
N SER A 137 0.74 2.64 -4.11
CA SER A 137 1.76 1.84 -3.43
C SER A 137 3.09 2.61 -3.40
N VAL A 138 3.69 2.77 -2.22
CA VAL A 138 5.01 3.37 -2.02
C VAL A 138 5.94 2.35 -1.40
N SER A 139 7.17 2.27 -1.92
CA SER A 139 8.16 1.24 -1.59
C SER A 139 9.30 1.80 -0.75
N LEU A 140 9.65 1.13 0.34
CA LEU A 140 10.82 1.45 1.17
C LEU A 140 11.62 0.17 1.46
N GLY A 141 12.95 0.26 1.42
CA GLY A 141 13.82 -0.85 1.78
C GLY A 141 14.13 -1.78 0.61
N ASP A 142 14.29 -3.06 0.88
CA ASP A 142 14.73 -4.03 -0.13
C ASP A 142 13.80 -4.10 -1.34
N SER A 143 14.39 -4.33 -2.52
CA SER A 143 13.65 -4.43 -3.78
C SER A 143 12.73 -5.64 -3.79
N ALA A 144 11.55 -5.49 -4.39
CA ALA A 144 10.60 -6.59 -4.57
C ALA A 144 10.38 -6.90 -6.04
N LEU A 145 10.36 -8.17 -6.39
CA LEU A 145 9.85 -8.63 -7.67
C LEU A 145 8.33 -8.61 -7.62
N PHE A 146 7.76 -7.55 -8.18
CA PHE A 146 6.32 -7.33 -8.23
C PHE A 146 5.75 -8.03 -9.45
N ARG A 147 4.66 -8.75 -9.26
CA ARG A 147 3.97 -9.49 -10.29
C ARG A 147 2.62 -8.84 -10.57
N LEU A 148 2.35 -8.55 -11.85
CA LEU A 148 1.15 -7.92 -12.33
C LEU A 148 0.47 -8.81 -13.38
N GLY A 149 -0.81 -9.09 -13.20
CA GLY A 149 -1.68 -9.82 -14.12
C GLY A 149 -2.80 -8.94 -14.67
N GLY A 150 -3.82 -9.56 -15.20
CA GLY A 150 -5.06 -8.92 -15.65
C GLY A 150 -6.16 -8.97 -14.58
N SER A 151 -7.41 -8.82 -15.04
CA SER A 151 -8.60 -8.84 -14.17
C SER A 151 -9.03 -10.26 -13.75
N LYS A 152 -8.54 -11.28 -14.42
CA LYS A 152 -8.77 -12.69 -14.08
C LYS A 152 -7.49 -13.30 -13.52
N ARG A 153 -7.61 -14.19 -12.54
CA ARG A 153 -6.45 -14.89 -11.95
C ARG A 153 -5.67 -15.74 -12.97
N SER A 154 -6.31 -16.18 -14.03
CA SER A 154 -5.73 -16.96 -15.13
C SER A 154 -5.03 -16.12 -16.20
N ASP A 155 -5.19 -14.80 -16.17
CA ASP A 155 -4.58 -13.94 -17.18
C ASP A 155 -3.03 -14.01 -17.11
N PRO A 156 -2.35 -13.84 -18.24
CA PRO A 156 -0.89 -13.78 -18.27
C PRO A 156 -0.36 -12.72 -17.31
N THR A 157 0.74 -13.02 -16.66
CA THR A 157 1.40 -12.12 -15.72
C THR A 157 2.76 -11.69 -16.22
N ARG A 158 3.20 -10.50 -15.82
CA ARG A 158 4.56 -10.00 -15.98
C ARG A 158 5.10 -9.58 -14.62
N SER A 159 6.42 -9.63 -14.47
CA SER A 159 7.09 -9.22 -13.25
C SER A 159 8.13 -8.13 -13.55
N PHE A 160 8.28 -7.20 -12.62
CA PHE A 160 9.29 -6.15 -12.66
C PHE A 160 9.70 -5.78 -11.23
N TRP A 161 10.88 -5.18 -11.11
CA TRP A 161 11.39 -4.78 -9.81
C TRP A 161 10.81 -3.45 -9.37
N LEU A 162 10.35 -3.38 -8.10
CA LEU A 162 10.07 -2.16 -7.38
C LEU A 162 11.19 -1.92 -6.37
N GLN A 163 11.87 -0.79 -6.50
CA GLN A 163 12.99 -0.40 -5.66
C GLN A 163 12.53 0.51 -4.51
N SER A 164 13.44 0.76 -3.57
CA SER A 164 13.20 1.75 -2.50
C SER A 164 13.01 3.16 -3.08
N GLY A 165 11.97 3.85 -2.63
CA GLY A 165 11.61 5.18 -3.15
C GLY A 165 10.64 5.15 -4.33
N ASP A 166 10.37 4.00 -4.93
CA ASP A 166 9.41 3.89 -6.04
C ASP A 166 7.97 4.03 -5.56
N ALA A 167 7.14 4.61 -6.44
CA ALA A 167 5.68 4.58 -6.29
C ALA A 167 5.01 3.92 -7.50
N LEU A 168 3.82 3.35 -7.28
CA LEU A 168 3.00 2.68 -8.29
C LEU A 168 1.53 2.98 -8.03
N THR A 169 0.76 3.30 -9.08
CA THR A 169 -0.70 3.38 -8.98
C THR A 169 -1.37 2.28 -9.78
N LEU A 170 -2.45 1.74 -9.22
CA LEU A 170 -3.38 0.84 -9.89
C LEU A 170 -4.75 1.52 -9.93
N GLY A 171 -5.19 1.95 -11.12
CA GLY A 171 -6.44 2.70 -11.26
C GLY A 171 -7.21 2.34 -12.54
N GLY A 172 -8.43 2.87 -12.68
CA GLY A 172 -9.25 2.64 -13.85
C GLY A 172 -9.36 1.15 -14.21
N PRO A 173 -8.99 0.74 -15.45
CA PRO A 173 -9.10 -0.66 -15.88
C PRO A 173 -8.19 -1.63 -15.12
N ALA A 174 -7.13 -1.14 -14.47
CA ALA A 174 -6.23 -1.97 -13.66
C ALA A 174 -6.53 -1.94 -12.16
N ARG A 175 -7.60 -1.23 -11.71
CA ARG A 175 -7.94 -1.12 -10.29
C ARG A 175 -8.11 -2.48 -9.62
N LEU A 176 -8.65 -3.45 -10.35
CA LEU A 176 -8.84 -4.83 -9.91
C LEU A 176 -7.90 -5.81 -10.63
N ALA A 177 -6.73 -5.36 -11.07
CA ALA A 177 -5.72 -6.27 -11.62
C ALA A 177 -5.17 -7.20 -10.52
N PHE A 178 -5.04 -8.48 -10.83
CA PHE A 178 -4.33 -9.41 -9.95
C PHE A 178 -2.87 -9.03 -9.84
N HIS A 179 -2.38 -8.88 -8.63
CA HIS A 179 -0.98 -8.52 -8.37
C HIS A 179 -0.45 -9.18 -7.10
N GLY A 180 0.86 -9.15 -6.92
CA GLY A 180 1.50 -9.73 -5.75
C GLY A 180 2.99 -9.46 -5.70
N VAL A 181 3.65 -9.96 -4.63
CA VAL A 181 5.10 -9.89 -4.44
C VAL A 181 5.64 -11.32 -4.46
N GLU A 182 6.46 -11.63 -5.47
CA GLU A 182 6.98 -12.97 -5.70
C GLU A 182 8.18 -13.27 -4.79
N ARG A 183 9.09 -12.30 -4.65
CA ARG A 183 10.27 -12.41 -3.79
C ARG A 183 10.85 -11.03 -3.44
N ILE A 184 11.66 -11.01 -2.40
CA ILE A 184 12.44 -9.86 -1.94
C ILE A 184 13.91 -10.09 -2.29
N ALA A 185 14.59 -9.09 -2.85
CA ALA A 185 16.04 -9.08 -3.02
C ALA A 185 16.68 -8.53 -1.75
N ALA A 186 17.01 -9.42 -0.83
CA ALA A 186 17.59 -9.05 0.45
C ALA A 186 18.92 -8.30 0.28
N GLY A 187 19.12 -7.24 1.05
CA GLY A 187 20.32 -6.41 1.02
C GLY A 187 20.43 -5.49 -0.19
N ALA A 188 19.31 -5.25 -0.91
CA ALA A 188 19.29 -4.36 -2.07
C ALA A 188 19.44 -2.88 -1.68
N THR A 189 19.28 -2.54 -0.39
CA THR A 189 19.43 -1.18 0.13
C THR A 189 19.92 -1.16 1.57
N THR A 190 20.48 -0.03 1.99
CA THR A 190 20.92 0.22 3.37
C THR A 190 19.90 1.01 4.19
N LEU A 191 18.66 1.19 3.68
CA LEU A 191 17.64 2.00 4.36
C LEU A 191 17.26 1.39 5.73
N PHE A 192 17.16 0.07 5.82
CA PHE A 192 16.96 -0.66 7.08
C PHE A 192 18.22 -1.43 7.44
N SER A 193 18.77 -1.21 8.63
CA SER A 193 19.99 -1.88 9.10
C SER A 193 19.85 -3.40 9.20
N GLN A 194 18.63 -3.89 9.44
CA GLN A 194 18.34 -5.33 9.52
C GLN A 194 17.79 -5.88 8.16
N GLY A 195 17.85 -5.08 7.10
CA GLY A 195 17.23 -5.44 5.83
C GLY A 195 15.70 -5.46 5.89
N GLY A 196 15.09 -5.94 4.82
CA GLY A 196 13.66 -6.04 4.68
C GLY A 196 13.04 -4.90 3.88
N ARG A 197 11.76 -5.05 3.60
CA ARG A 197 10.97 -4.12 2.81
C ARG A 197 9.71 -3.69 3.54
N ILE A 198 9.40 -2.43 3.48
CA ILE A 198 8.07 -1.89 3.80
C ILE A 198 7.39 -1.47 2.50
N ASN A 199 6.14 -1.90 2.33
CA ASN A 199 5.26 -1.39 1.30
C ASN A 199 4.09 -0.67 1.97
N LEU A 200 3.85 0.57 1.55
CA LEU A 200 2.79 1.44 2.04
C LEU A 200 1.71 1.52 0.98
N THR A 201 0.54 0.95 1.26
CA THR A 201 -0.55 0.87 0.30
C THR A 201 -1.71 1.76 0.74
N LEU A 202 -1.89 2.89 0.05
CA LEU A 202 -2.92 3.87 0.35
C LEU A 202 -4.20 3.55 -0.43
N ARG A 203 -5.36 3.73 0.22
CA ARG A 203 -6.68 3.46 -0.36
C ARG A 203 -7.73 4.44 0.14
N ARG A 204 -8.63 4.82 -0.75
CA ARG A 204 -9.95 5.33 -0.38
C ARG A 204 -10.86 4.14 -0.14
N VAL A 205 -11.50 4.08 1.02
CA VAL A 205 -12.29 2.92 1.45
C VAL A 205 -13.77 3.14 1.25
N THR A 206 -14.30 4.25 1.78
CA THR A 206 -15.73 4.57 1.76
C THR A 206 -16.09 5.42 0.54
N ARG A 207 -17.29 5.24 0.02
CA ARG A 207 -17.81 6.13 -1.03
C ARG A 207 -17.98 7.54 -0.45
N ALA A 208 -17.58 8.56 -1.22
CA ALA A 208 -17.92 9.92 -0.89
C ALA A 208 -19.46 10.06 -0.87
N LEU A 209 -20.01 10.64 0.17
CA LEU A 209 -21.44 10.99 0.19
C LEU A 209 -21.71 11.96 -0.95
N ALA A 210 -22.82 11.75 -1.68
CA ALA A 210 -23.26 12.65 -2.73
C ALA A 210 -23.44 14.05 -2.11
N GLY A 211 -22.51 14.97 -2.37
CA GLY A 211 -22.46 16.32 -1.79
C GLY A 211 -21.06 16.80 -1.39
N GLU A 212 -20.07 15.92 -1.24
CA GLU A 212 -18.68 16.29 -0.93
C GLU A 212 -17.79 16.49 -2.19
N ALA A 213 -18.27 16.08 -3.34
CA ALA A 213 -17.61 16.29 -4.62
C ALA A 213 -17.92 17.69 -5.15
N GLY A 214 -17.34 18.74 -4.57
CA GLY A 214 -17.56 20.06 -5.18
C GLY A 214 -17.42 21.30 -4.30
N LYS A 215 -16.80 21.22 -3.14
CA LYS A 215 -16.41 22.46 -2.44
C LYS A 215 -14.88 22.64 -2.54
N PRO A 216 -14.40 23.64 -3.31
CA PRO A 216 -13.04 24.10 -3.14
C PRO A 216 -12.91 24.60 -1.70
N ARG A 217 -12.01 24.03 -0.93
CA ARG A 217 -11.65 24.59 0.37
C ARG A 217 -10.86 25.87 0.10
N VAL A 218 -11.45 27.00 0.50
CA VAL A 218 -10.84 28.32 0.60
C VAL A 218 -9.66 28.26 1.56
#